data_f1e9c8753c47f3ec91d27eae4636908b
#
_entry.id   f1e9c8753c47f3ec91d27eae4636908b
#
_cell.length_a   1.000
_cell.length_b   1.000
_cell.length_c   1.000
_cell.angle_alpha   90.00
_cell.angle_beta   90.00
_cell.angle_gamma   90.00
#
_symmetry.space_group_name_H-M   'P 1'
#
loop_
_entity.id
_entity.type
_entity.pdbx_description
1 polymer ?
#
loop_
_entity_poly.entity_id
_entity_poly.type
_entity_poly.pdbx_seq_one_letter_code
_entity_poly.pdbx_strand_id
1 'polypeptide(L)'
;LGPERAVASGWITPKAMLWGTFITLGLSCLCGCFLLFFAGWELIAVGVAIAICVLAYSAGPYPLAYNGLGDVCVVLFYGIIPVCFTYYVQALSFSLLSFLLSLSLGLLSANILIVNNYRDYEQDKAARKRTTIVLFGRTFGLVTYLLNGILAVLITLPLLMDASPWLVCLFAAFSVLFAATWLEMKQYQGRELNRTLGHTARNVFIYAVLLSVVLLFGS
;
A
#
# COMPACT_ATOMS: atom_id res chain seq x y z
N LEU A 1 -7.07 -15.48 11.24
CA LEU A 1 -7.59 -14.41 12.09
C LEU A 1 -8.33 -13.33 11.28
N GLY A 2 -8.03 -13.21 9.99
CA GLY A 2 -8.73 -12.33 9.06
C GLY A 2 -10.10 -12.87 8.62
N PRO A 3 -10.76 -12.19 7.65
CA PRO A 3 -12.02 -12.64 7.08
C PRO A 3 -11.87 -14.00 6.40
N GLU A 4 -12.96 -14.75 6.33
CA GLU A 4 -12.99 -16.04 5.66
C GLU A 4 -12.62 -15.89 4.18
N ARG A 5 -11.78 -16.82 3.70
CA ARG A 5 -11.37 -16.82 2.30
C ARG A 5 -12.34 -17.65 1.47
N ALA A 6 -12.93 -17.05 0.44
CA ALA A 6 -14.01 -17.64 -0.35
C ALA A 6 -13.72 -19.06 -0.86
N VAL A 7 -12.49 -19.35 -1.31
CA VAL A 7 -12.09 -20.70 -1.74
C VAL A 7 -11.93 -21.65 -0.55
N ALA A 8 -11.31 -21.19 0.55
CA ALA A 8 -11.10 -22.02 1.74
C ALA A 8 -12.42 -22.35 2.45
N SER A 9 -13.39 -21.42 2.40
CA SER A 9 -14.73 -21.59 2.95
C SER A 9 -15.70 -22.33 2.00
N GLY A 10 -15.23 -22.72 0.82
CA GLY A 10 -16.03 -23.46 -0.15
C GLY A 10 -17.10 -22.64 -0.89
N TRP A 11 -17.10 -21.29 -0.77
CA TRP A 11 -18.07 -20.43 -1.46
C TRP A 11 -17.90 -20.43 -2.96
N ILE A 12 -16.65 -20.53 -3.43
CA ILE A 12 -16.31 -20.65 -4.85
C ILE A 12 -15.23 -21.71 -5.04
N THR A 13 -15.28 -22.40 -6.18
CA THR A 13 -14.27 -23.41 -6.52
C THR A 13 -12.93 -22.75 -6.86
N PRO A 14 -11.78 -23.43 -6.63
CA PRO A 14 -10.47 -22.93 -7.06
C PRO A 14 -10.42 -22.58 -8.55
N LYS A 15 -11.12 -23.36 -9.38
CA LYS A 15 -11.20 -23.17 -10.83
C LYS A 15 -11.97 -21.89 -11.20
N ALA A 16 -13.08 -21.60 -10.50
CA ALA A 16 -13.85 -20.38 -10.71
C ALA A 16 -13.04 -19.14 -10.25
N MET A 17 -12.30 -19.24 -9.14
CA MET A 17 -11.39 -18.18 -8.68
C MET A 17 -10.30 -17.88 -9.72
N LEU A 18 -9.70 -18.94 -10.30
CA LEU A 18 -8.66 -18.80 -11.33
C LEU A 18 -9.19 -18.09 -12.58
N TRP A 19 -10.37 -18.52 -13.08
CA TRP A 19 -11.03 -17.87 -14.20
C TRP A 19 -11.37 -16.40 -13.89
N GLY A 20 -11.91 -16.12 -12.71
CA GLY A 20 -12.16 -14.75 -12.26
C GLY A 20 -10.90 -13.88 -12.28
N THR A 21 -9.77 -14.43 -11.83
CA THR A 21 -8.47 -13.75 -11.85
C THR A 21 -8.03 -13.42 -13.28
N PHE A 22 -8.12 -14.38 -14.21
CA PHE A 22 -7.72 -14.12 -15.61
C PHE A 22 -8.65 -13.14 -16.33
N ILE A 23 -9.96 -13.21 -16.06
CA ILE A 23 -10.94 -12.27 -16.63
C ILE A 23 -10.65 -10.85 -16.13
N THR A 24 -10.49 -10.66 -14.83
CA THR A 24 -10.22 -9.33 -14.24
C THR A 24 -8.87 -8.78 -14.69
N LEU A 25 -7.85 -9.62 -14.79
CA LEU A 25 -6.55 -9.24 -15.32
C LEU A 25 -6.65 -8.82 -16.79
N GLY A 26 -7.36 -9.59 -17.61
CA GLY A 26 -7.60 -9.27 -19.02
C GLY A 26 -8.34 -7.94 -19.19
N LEU A 27 -9.41 -7.71 -18.43
CA LEU A 27 -10.13 -6.45 -18.42
C LEU A 27 -9.24 -5.27 -17.98
N SER A 28 -8.40 -5.46 -16.96
CA SER A 28 -7.44 -4.44 -16.53
C SER A 28 -6.43 -4.10 -17.61
N CYS A 29 -5.92 -5.11 -18.34
CA CYS A 29 -5.04 -4.91 -19.49
C CYS A 29 -5.74 -4.14 -20.62
N LEU A 30 -6.99 -4.50 -20.93
CA LEU A 30 -7.79 -3.78 -21.94
C LEU A 30 -7.99 -2.30 -21.56
N CYS A 31 -8.36 -2.02 -20.30
CA CYS A 31 -8.45 -0.65 -19.80
C CYS A 31 -7.09 0.06 -19.89
N GLY A 32 -6.00 -0.62 -19.55
CA GLY A 32 -4.64 -0.07 -19.66
C GLY A 32 -4.24 0.28 -21.08
N CYS A 33 -4.72 -0.46 -22.09
CA CYS A 33 -4.47 -0.17 -23.50
C CYS A 33 -5.03 1.20 -23.93
N PHE A 34 -6.11 1.67 -23.32
CA PHE A 34 -6.64 3.03 -23.61
C PHE A 34 -5.66 4.14 -23.23
N LEU A 35 -4.79 3.90 -22.23
CA LEU A 35 -3.79 4.88 -21.83
C LEU A 35 -2.73 5.12 -22.92
N LEU A 36 -2.54 4.16 -23.84
CA LEU A 36 -1.60 4.29 -24.96
C LEU A 36 -2.00 5.40 -25.95
N PHE A 37 -3.27 5.82 -25.96
CA PHE A 37 -3.72 6.96 -26.74
C PHE A 37 -3.26 8.31 -26.19
N PHE A 38 -2.88 8.35 -24.91
CA PHE A 38 -2.50 9.57 -24.17
C PHE A 38 -1.02 9.63 -23.85
N ALA A 39 -0.36 8.47 -23.79
CA ALA A 39 1.07 8.35 -23.46
C ALA A 39 1.73 7.30 -24.36
N GLY A 40 3.05 7.20 -24.31
CA GLY A 40 3.82 6.39 -25.25
C GLY A 40 3.74 4.88 -25.02
N TRP A 41 4.36 4.12 -25.93
CA TRP A 41 4.40 2.66 -25.93
C TRP A 41 5.17 2.06 -24.74
N GLU A 42 5.94 2.86 -24.03
CA GLU A 42 6.62 2.48 -22.79
C GLU A 42 5.66 2.00 -21.71
N LEU A 43 4.41 2.42 -21.72
CA LEU A 43 3.37 1.92 -20.80
C LEU A 43 3.08 0.44 -20.98
N ILE A 44 3.34 -0.14 -22.16
CA ILE A 44 3.22 -1.59 -22.38
C ILE A 44 4.22 -2.33 -21.50
N ALA A 45 5.48 -1.87 -21.46
CA ALA A 45 6.51 -2.49 -20.62
C ALA A 45 6.13 -2.44 -19.14
N VAL A 46 5.57 -1.30 -18.69
CA VAL A 46 5.07 -1.13 -17.33
C VAL A 46 3.90 -2.07 -17.05
N GLY A 47 2.92 -2.14 -17.95
CA GLY A 47 1.77 -3.04 -17.82
C GLY A 47 2.18 -4.53 -17.75
N VAL A 48 3.12 -4.95 -18.61
CA VAL A 48 3.68 -6.30 -18.59
C VAL A 48 4.41 -6.58 -17.28
N ALA A 49 5.23 -5.64 -16.79
CA ALA A 49 5.93 -5.78 -15.51
C ALA A 49 4.94 -5.92 -14.35
N ILE A 50 3.88 -5.11 -14.33
CA ILE A 50 2.81 -5.21 -13.32
C ILE A 50 2.14 -6.59 -13.38
N ALA A 51 1.75 -7.06 -14.57
CA ALA A 51 1.08 -8.35 -14.74
C ALA A 51 1.97 -9.52 -14.27
N ILE A 52 3.27 -9.50 -14.59
CA ILE A 52 4.24 -10.48 -14.08
C ILE A 52 4.32 -10.44 -12.56
N CYS A 53 4.41 -9.25 -11.97
CA CYS A 53 4.51 -9.09 -10.52
C CYS A 53 3.22 -9.52 -9.79
N VAL A 54 2.04 -9.27 -10.35
CA VAL A 54 0.75 -9.76 -9.81
C VAL A 54 0.76 -11.29 -9.69
N LEU A 55 1.23 -11.97 -10.73
CA LEU A 55 1.33 -13.43 -10.71
C LEU A 55 2.44 -13.90 -9.76
N ALA A 56 3.62 -13.28 -9.81
CA ALA A 56 4.76 -13.62 -8.96
C ALA A 56 4.53 -13.31 -7.48
N TYR A 57 3.59 -12.41 -7.14
CA TYR A 57 3.28 -12.08 -5.76
C TYR A 57 2.77 -13.28 -4.96
N SER A 58 1.89 -14.08 -5.57
CA SER A 58 1.22 -15.21 -4.90
C SER A 58 1.57 -16.59 -5.47
N ALA A 59 2.15 -16.66 -6.68
CA ALA A 59 2.39 -17.90 -7.41
C ALA A 59 3.84 -18.00 -7.91
N GLY A 60 4.19 -19.20 -8.42
CA GLY A 60 5.52 -19.47 -8.95
C GLY A 60 6.49 -20.10 -7.93
N PRO A 61 7.74 -20.34 -8.34
CA PRO A 61 8.73 -21.02 -7.49
C PRO A 61 9.22 -20.16 -6.31
N TYR A 62 9.05 -18.84 -6.38
CA TYR A 62 9.47 -17.88 -5.37
C TYR A 62 8.41 -16.79 -5.17
N PRO A 63 7.26 -17.09 -4.51
CA PRO A 63 6.21 -16.11 -4.32
C PRO A 63 6.70 -14.94 -3.45
N LEU A 64 6.60 -13.71 -3.96
CA LEU A 64 7.16 -12.52 -3.31
C LEU A 64 6.54 -12.28 -1.91
N ALA A 65 5.23 -12.53 -1.77
CA ALA A 65 4.52 -12.40 -0.50
C ALA A 65 5.02 -13.38 0.59
N TYR A 66 5.66 -14.48 0.19
CA TYR A 66 6.16 -15.51 1.10
C TYR A 66 7.65 -15.35 1.44
N ASN A 67 8.35 -14.43 0.78
CA ASN A 67 9.80 -14.29 0.86
C ASN A 67 10.26 -12.89 1.32
N GLY A 68 9.46 -12.20 2.13
CA GLY A 68 9.81 -10.93 2.75
C GLY A 68 9.77 -9.71 1.83
N LEU A 69 9.32 -9.88 0.58
CA LEU A 69 9.23 -8.80 -0.41
C LEU A 69 7.86 -8.13 -0.47
N GLY A 70 6.90 -8.58 0.35
CA GLY A 70 5.54 -8.06 0.35
C GLY A 70 5.46 -6.56 0.61
N ASP A 71 6.20 -6.05 1.61
CA ASP A 71 6.16 -4.63 1.98
C ASP A 71 6.72 -3.75 0.85
N VAL A 72 7.81 -4.19 0.19
CA VAL A 72 8.37 -3.51 -0.98
C VAL A 72 7.38 -3.50 -2.15
N CYS A 73 6.72 -4.63 -2.41
CA CYS A 73 5.67 -4.70 -3.43
C CYS A 73 4.53 -3.72 -3.14
N VAL A 74 4.11 -3.57 -1.89
CA VAL A 74 3.06 -2.60 -1.53
C VAL A 74 3.53 -1.18 -1.79
N VAL A 75 4.74 -0.80 -1.38
CA VAL A 75 5.27 0.54 -1.67
C VAL A 75 5.28 0.83 -3.18
N LEU A 76 5.70 -0.14 -3.99
CA LEU A 76 5.75 0.00 -5.45
C LEU A 76 4.34 0.06 -6.07
N PHE A 77 3.47 -0.91 -5.77
CA PHE A 77 2.20 -1.11 -6.48
C PHE A 77 1.01 -0.36 -5.89
N TYR A 78 1.12 0.17 -4.65
CA TYR A 78 0.09 1.03 -4.03
C TYR A 78 0.57 2.46 -3.77
N GLY A 79 1.82 2.77 -4.10
CA GLY A 79 2.40 4.11 -4.00
C GLY A 79 3.01 4.55 -5.32
N ILE A 80 4.23 4.11 -5.61
CA ILE A 80 5.07 4.67 -6.68
C ILE A 80 4.42 4.51 -8.05
N ILE A 81 4.07 3.29 -8.45
CA ILE A 81 3.55 3.02 -9.79
C ILE A 81 2.23 3.77 -10.05
N PRO A 82 1.18 3.63 -9.22
CA PRO A 82 -0.10 4.27 -9.53
C PRO A 82 0.01 5.79 -9.54
N VAL A 83 0.73 6.41 -8.63
CA VAL A 83 0.82 7.88 -8.56
C VAL A 83 1.73 8.44 -9.67
N CYS A 84 2.94 7.90 -9.84
CA CYS A 84 3.88 8.41 -10.84
C CYS A 84 3.37 8.20 -12.26
N PHE A 85 2.77 7.05 -12.57
CA PHE A 85 2.27 6.80 -13.93
C PHE A 85 0.92 7.47 -14.20
N THR A 86 0.08 7.72 -13.19
CA THR A 86 -1.08 8.60 -13.34
C THR A 86 -0.64 10.03 -13.67
N TYR A 87 0.38 10.54 -13.00
CA TYR A 87 0.98 11.83 -13.30
C TYR A 87 1.58 11.83 -14.72
N TYR A 88 2.37 10.81 -15.06
CA TYR A 88 3.01 10.69 -16.37
C TYR A 88 2.02 10.70 -17.53
N VAL A 89 0.92 9.97 -17.44
CA VAL A 89 -0.10 9.94 -18.52
C VAL A 89 -0.72 11.31 -18.76
N GLN A 90 -0.79 12.18 -17.75
CA GLN A 90 -1.38 13.51 -17.85
C GLN A 90 -0.35 14.58 -18.24
N ALA A 91 0.88 14.49 -17.71
CA ALA A 91 1.90 15.53 -17.87
C ALA A 91 2.98 15.17 -18.91
N LEU A 92 3.04 13.92 -19.38
CA LEU A 92 4.06 13.33 -20.26
C LEU A 92 5.49 13.59 -19.76
N SER A 93 5.64 13.70 -18.46
CA SER A 93 6.90 13.96 -17.78
C SER A 93 6.89 13.32 -16.39
N PHE A 94 8.08 13.12 -15.80
CA PHE A 94 8.21 12.70 -14.41
C PHE A 94 8.55 13.90 -13.53
N SER A 95 7.99 13.93 -12.31
CA SER A 95 8.25 14.95 -11.33
C SER A 95 8.84 14.33 -10.08
N LEU A 96 9.92 14.94 -9.54
CA LEU A 96 10.48 14.53 -8.25
C LEU A 96 9.44 14.65 -7.14
N LEU A 97 8.60 15.69 -7.18
CA LEU A 97 7.52 15.87 -6.21
C LEU A 97 6.53 14.71 -6.28
N SER A 98 6.05 14.35 -7.49
CA SER A 98 5.13 13.22 -7.64
C SER A 98 5.75 11.91 -7.14
N PHE A 99 7.04 11.69 -7.36
CA PHE A 99 7.78 10.53 -6.84
C PHE A 99 7.84 10.54 -5.30
N LEU A 100 8.21 11.64 -4.68
CA LEU A 100 8.29 11.74 -3.21
C LEU A 100 6.92 11.55 -2.55
N LEU A 101 5.86 12.15 -3.09
CA LEU A 101 4.50 11.97 -2.58
C LEU A 101 3.98 10.55 -2.80
N SER A 102 4.34 9.92 -3.91
CA SER A 102 4.03 8.51 -4.17
C SER A 102 4.70 7.58 -3.17
N LEU A 103 5.96 7.86 -2.82
CA LEU A 103 6.70 7.12 -1.80
C LEU A 103 6.03 7.25 -0.43
N SER A 104 5.60 8.46 -0.04
CA SER A 104 4.92 8.67 1.24
C SER A 104 3.60 7.88 1.34
N LEU A 105 2.79 7.87 0.27
CA LEU A 105 1.57 7.06 0.18
C LEU A 105 1.88 5.56 0.20
N GLY A 106 2.92 5.14 -0.50
CA GLY A 106 3.38 3.75 -0.52
C GLY A 106 3.81 3.25 0.86
N LEU A 107 4.57 4.05 1.61
CA LEU A 107 5.00 3.75 2.97
C LEU A 107 3.81 3.58 3.93
N LEU A 108 2.84 4.49 3.86
CA LEU A 108 1.61 4.37 4.67
C LEU A 108 0.75 3.18 4.24
N SER A 109 0.69 2.88 2.94
CA SER A 109 -0.02 1.68 2.43
C SER A 109 0.64 0.39 2.90
N ALA A 110 1.99 0.34 2.98
CA ALA A 110 2.73 -0.79 3.52
C ALA A 110 2.36 -1.07 4.99
N ASN A 111 1.99 -0.05 5.77
CA ASN A 111 1.54 -0.23 7.15
C ASN A 111 0.28 -1.12 7.26
N ILE A 112 -0.59 -1.15 6.24
CA ILE A 112 -1.73 -2.07 6.21
C ILE A 112 -1.23 -3.52 6.18
N LEU A 113 -0.24 -3.82 5.33
CA LEU A 113 0.36 -5.15 5.26
C LEU A 113 1.15 -5.48 6.54
N ILE A 114 1.86 -4.52 7.11
CA ILE A 114 2.59 -4.68 8.38
C ILE A 114 1.64 -5.09 9.50
N VAL A 115 0.50 -4.41 9.67
CA VAL A 115 -0.51 -4.78 10.69
C VAL A 115 -1.08 -6.17 10.42
N ASN A 116 -1.35 -6.50 9.14
CA ASN A 116 -1.85 -7.82 8.76
C ASN A 116 -0.85 -8.93 9.11
N ASN A 117 0.42 -8.77 8.73
CA ASN A 117 1.47 -9.73 9.03
C ASN A 117 1.78 -9.80 10.54
N TYR A 118 1.68 -8.67 11.27
CA TYR A 118 1.84 -8.61 12.73
C TYR A 118 0.73 -9.40 13.43
N ARG A 119 -0.53 -9.28 12.98
CA ARG A 119 -1.66 -10.06 13.48
C ARG A 119 -1.47 -11.55 13.25
N ASP A 120 -1.01 -11.90 12.05
CA ASP A 120 -0.94 -13.29 11.57
C ASP A 120 0.42 -13.95 11.85
N TYR A 121 1.28 -13.36 12.69
CA TYR A 121 2.66 -13.81 12.95
C TYR A 121 2.78 -15.30 13.23
N GLU A 122 1.97 -15.85 14.14
CA GLU A 122 2.05 -17.26 14.52
C GLU A 122 1.59 -18.19 13.39
N GLN A 123 0.54 -17.79 12.67
CA GLN A 123 0.01 -18.56 11.53
C GLN A 123 0.99 -18.52 10.34
N ASP A 124 1.55 -17.36 10.04
CA ASP A 124 2.53 -17.20 8.97
C ASP A 124 3.80 -18.03 9.27
N LYS A 125 4.26 -18.02 10.53
CA LYS A 125 5.39 -18.83 10.99
C LYS A 125 5.10 -20.33 10.87
N ALA A 126 3.92 -20.79 11.31
CA ALA A 126 3.49 -22.19 11.18
C ALA A 126 3.36 -22.61 9.71
N ALA A 127 2.92 -21.71 8.84
CA ALA A 127 2.81 -21.93 7.38
C ALA A 127 4.16 -21.77 6.63
N ARG A 128 5.27 -21.57 7.34
CA ARG A 128 6.61 -21.31 6.77
C ARG A 128 6.65 -20.09 5.83
N LYS A 129 5.73 -19.15 6.00
CA LYS A 129 5.71 -17.89 5.26
C LYS A 129 6.71 -16.93 5.92
N ARG A 130 7.68 -16.47 5.16
CA ARG A 130 8.79 -15.64 5.61
C ARG A 130 8.49 -14.16 5.40
N THR A 131 7.43 -13.63 6.03
CA THR A 131 7.16 -12.19 6.02
C THR A 131 8.25 -11.44 6.79
N THR A 132 8.38 -10.13 6.56
CA THR A 132 9.33 -9.28 7.30
C THR A 132 9.12 -9.40 8.81
N ILE A 133 7.88 -9.52 9.26
CA ILE A 133 7.54 -9.68 10.68
C ILE A 133 7.99 -11.06 11.21
N VAL A 134 7.86 -12.12 10.40
CA VAL A 134 8.35 -13.46 10.79
C VAL A 134 9.88 -13.50 10.82
N LEU A 135 10.54 -12.79 9.89
CA LEU A 135 12.01 -12.78 9.80
C LEU A 135 12.66 -11.95 10.92
N PHE A 136 12.11 -10.76 11.21
CA PHE A 136 12.75 -9.77 12.09
C PHE A 136 12.02 -9.56 13.41
N GLY A 137 10.87 -10.22 13.61
CA GLY A 137 10.08 -10.16 14.83
C GLY A 137 9.06 -9.04 14.89
N ARG A 138 8.16 -9.14 15.87
CA ARG A 138 7.06 -8.17 16.09
C ARG A 138 7.55 -6.75 16.39
N THR A 139 8.66 -6.62 17.12
CA THR A 139 9.25 -5.30 17.43
C THR A 139 9.67 -4.57 16.15
N PHE A 140 10.24 -5.27 15.18
CA PHE A 140 10.55 -4.71 13.87
C PHE A 140 9.29 -4.15 13.19
N GLY A 141 8.17 -4.87 13.25
CA GLY A 141 6.90 -4.38 12.69
C GLY A 141 6.42 -3.08 13.33
N LEU A 142 6.48 -2.97 14.66
CA LEU A 142 6.11 -1.76 15.38
C LEU A 142 7.01 -0.56 15.02
N VAL A 143 8.31 -0.79 14.93
CA VAL A 143 9.28 0.25 14.57
C VAL A 143 9.08 0.69 13.11
N THR A 144 8.95 -0.26 12.18
CA THR A 144 8.75 0.03 10.75
C THR A 144 7.44 0.78 10.51
N TYR A 145 6.34 0.37 11.18
CA TYR A 145 5.08 1.09 11.11
C TYR A 145 5.24 2.57 11.49
N LEU A 146 5.89 2.83 12.62
CA LEU A 146 6.11 4.19 13.11
C LEU A 146 7.02 4.99 12.16
N LEU A 147 8.13 4.40 11.72
CA LEU A 147 9.08 5.04 10.80
C LEU A 147 8.41 5.39 9.47
N ASN A 148 7.60 4.52 8.91
CA ASN A 148 6.86 4.80 7.68
C ASN A 148 5.96 6.04 7.82
N GLY A 149 5.27 6.18 8.96
CA GLY A 149 4.45 7.37 9.22
C GLY A 149 5.26 8.65 9.39
N ILE A 150 6.36 8.57 10.15
CA ILE A 150 7.28 9.71 10.33
C ILE A 150 7.86 10.14 8.98
N LEU A 151 8.34 9.20 8.18
CA LEU A 151 8.91 9.49 6.85
C LEU A 151 7.85 10.10 5.92
N ALA A 152 6.61 9.59 5.94
CA ALA A 152 5.54 10.15 5.12
C ALA A 152 5.26 11.62 5.49
N VAL A 153 5.21 11.95 6.78
CA VAL A 153 5.02 13.33 7.24
C VAL A 153 6.24 14.21 6.89
N LEU A 154 7.46 13.71 7.08
CA LEU A 154 8.69 14.45 6.74
C LEU A 154 8.77 14.77 5.24
N ILE A 155 8.38 13.83 4.37
CA ILE A 155 8.32 14.06 2.92
C ILE A 155 7.34 15.18 2.57
N THR A 156 6.24 15.29 3.31
CA THR A 156 5.21 16.30 3.07
C THR A 156 5.56 17.68 3.69
N LEU A 157 6.47 17.69 4.66
CA LEU A 157 6.79 18.90 5.42
C LEU A 157 7.14 20.11 4.54
N PRO A 158 7.94 20.01 3.45
CA PRO A 158 8.23 21.14 2.59
C PRO A 158 6.98 21.81 1.98
N LEU A 159 5.95 21.03 1.66
CA LEU A 159 4.68 21.55 1.17
C LEU A 159 3.89 22.31 2.24
N LEU A 160 4.13 22.00 3.51
CA LEU A 160 3.45 22.63 4.65
C LEU A 160 4.12 23.92 5.10
N MET A 161 5.38 24.17 4.70
CA MET A 161 6.11 25.39 5.12
C MET A 161 5.48 26.66 4.56
N ASP A 162 4.93 26.60 3.35
CA ASP A 162 4.26 27.71 2.67
C ASP A 162 2.74 27.62 2.74
N ALA A 163 2.21 26.56 3.40
CA ALA A 163 0.78 26.31 3.45
C ALA A 163 0.08 27.14 4.55
N SER A 164 -1.22 27.37 4.36
CA SER A 164 -2.06 28.04 5.33
C SER A 164 -2.04 27.32 6.70
N PRO A 165 -2.06 28.05 7.84
CA PRO A 165 -1.97 27.46 9.18
C PRO A 165 -3.00 26.37 9.48
N TRP A 166 -4.20 26.46 8.92
CA TRP A 166 -5.24 25.45 9.10
C TRP A 166 -4.85 24.09 8.49
N LEU A 167 -4.10 24.08 7.36
CA LEU A 167 -3.57 22.85 6.75
C LEU A 167 -2.53 22.20 7.67
N VAL A 168 -1.64 22.98 8.25
CA VAL A 168 -0.67 22.50 9.25
C VAL A 168 -1.38 21.87 10.44
N CYS A 169 -2.47 22.49 10.93
CA CYS A 169 -3.28 21.93 12.02
C CYS A 169 -3.92 20.59 11.64
N LEU A 170 -4.39 20.44 10.39
CA LEU A 170 -4.97 19.17 9.91
C LEU A 170 -3.91 18.06 9.85
N PHE A 171 -2.69 18.34 9.38
CA PHE A 171 -1.59 17.37 9.39
C PHE A 171 -1.13 17.02 10.81
N ALA A 172 -1.14 17.99 11.75
CA ALA A 172 -0.88 17.72 13.16
C ALA A 172 -1.96 16.78 13.74
N ALA A 173 -3.24 17.02 13.44
CA ALA A 173 -4.34 16.15 13.85
C ALA A 173 -4.21 14.74 13.25
N PHE A 174 -3.81 14.64 11.97
CA PHE A 174 -3.49 13.36 11.34
C PHE A 174 -2.36 12.63 12.07
N SER A 175 -1.29 13.34 12.45
CA SER A 175 -0.15 12.75 13.17
C SER A 175 -0.57 12.17 14.53
N VAL A 176 -1.46 12.84 15.24
CA VAL A 176 -2.05 12.33 16.50
C VAL A 176 -2.89 11.07 16.24
N LEU A 177 -3.73 11.09 15.20
CA LEU A 177 -4.55 9.95 14.81
C LEU A 177 -3.71 8.73 14.41
N PHE A 178 -2.62 8.97 13.67
CA PHE A 178 -1.65 7.95 13.29
C PHE A 178 -0.96 7.35 14.52
N ALA A 179 -0.49 8.19 15.44
CA ALA A 179 0.14 7.75 16.68
C ALA A 179 -0.81 6.92 17.56
N ALA A 180 -2.09 7.32 17.64
CA ALA A 180 -3.11 6.55 18.34
C ALA A 180 -3.29 5.15 17.73
N THR A 181 -3.29 5.03 16.40
CA THR A 181 -3.39 3.75 15.71
C THR A 181 -2.14 2.87 15.92
N TRP A 182 -0.96 3.48 15.99
CA TRP A 182 0.26 2.76 16.37
C TRP A 182 0.22 2.23 17.80
N LEU A 183 -0.32 3.00 18.75
CA LEU A 183 -0.53 2.54 20.14
C LEU A 183 -1.52 1.38 20.21
N GLU A 184 -2.59 1.40 19.42
CA GLU A 184 -3.50 0.25 19.29
C GLU A 184 -2.77 -0.99 18.80
N MET A 185 -1.91 -0.87 17.76
CA MET A 185 -1.11 -1.99 17.26
C MET A 185 -0.20 -2.59 18.35
N LYS A 186 0.33 -1.76 19.26
CA LYS A 186 1.16 -2.21 20.37
C LYS A 186 0.36 -2.92 21.47
N GLN A 187 -0.88 -2.51 21.69
CA GLN A 187 -1.72 -3.01 22.79
C GLN A 187 -2.55 -4.24 22.43
N TYR A 188 -3.06 -4.29 21.18
CA TYR A 188 -4.01 -5.32 20.74
C TYR A 188 -3.29 -6.56 20.21
N GLN A 189 -3.99 -7.69 20.25
CA GLN A 189 -3.51 -8.98 19.76
C GLN A 189 -4.62 -9.74 19.01
N GLY A 190 -4.22 -10.65 18.15
CA GLY A 190 -5.12 -11.56 17.47
C GLY A 190 -6.20 -10.80 16.67
N ARG A 191 -7.47 -11.15 16.85
CA ARG A 191 -8.59 -10.59 16.09
C ARG A 191 -8.86 -9.11 16.35
N GLU A 192 -8.46 -8.57 17.50
CA GLU A 192 -8.62 -7.15 17.81
C GLU A 192 -7.83 -6.26 16.85
N LEU A 193 -6.71 -6.75 16.32
CA LEU A 193 -5.92 -6.06 15.30
C LEU A 193 -6.67 -5.85 13.96
N ASN A 194 -7.83 -6.49 13.74
CA ASN A 194 -8.69 -6.17 12.59
C ASN A 194 -9.23 -4.74 12.68
N ARG A 195 -9.49 -4.23 13.89
CA ARG A 195 -9.85 -2.83 14.12
C ARG A 195 -8.69 -1.91 13.76
N THR A 196 -7.48 -2.21 14.25
CA THR A 196 -6.26 -1.45 13.93
C THR A 196 -5.99 -1.46 12.43
N LEU A 197 -6.22 -2.58 11.73
CA LEU A 197 -6.13 -2.68 10.28
C LEU A 197 -7.09 -1.68 9.60
N GLY A 198 -8.36 -1.61 10.04
CA GLY A 198 -9.33 -0.65 9.53
C GLY A 198 -8.92 0.80 9.80
N HIS A 199 -8.41 1.09 11.00
CA HIS A 199 -7.90 2.43 11.34
C HIS A 199 -6.65 2.79 10.52
N THR A 200 -5.77 1.85 10.23
CA THR A 200 -4.62 2.07 9.35
C THR A 200 -5.07 2.41 7.92
N ALA A 201 -6.03 1.67 7.37
CA ALA A 201 -6.59 1.97 6.04
C ALA A 201 -7.26 3.35 6.00
N ARG A 202 -8.04 3.71 7.04
CA ARG A 202 -8.61 5.05 7.21
C ARG A 202 -7.52 6.12 7.22
N ASN A 203 -6.40 5.90 7.92
CA ASN A 203 -5.30 6.85 8.00
C ASN A 203 -4.66 7.07 6.63
N VAL A 204 -4.48 6.02 5.81
CA VAL A 204 -4.00 6.15 4.42
C VAL A 204 -4.94 7.03 3.60
N PHE A 205 -6.26 6.80 3.71
CA PHE A 205 -7.26 7.59 3.01
C PHE A 205 -7.24 9.07 3.44
N ILE A 206 -7.25 9.33 4.75
CA ILE A 206 -7.18 10.71 5.29
C ILE A 206 -5.91 11.40 4.79
N TYR A 207 -4.77 10.74 4.84
CA TYR A 207 -3.51 11.32 4.36
C TYR A 207 -3.57 11.65 2.87
N ALA A 208 -4.12 10.77 2.03
CA ALA A 208 -4.27 11.01 0.60
C ALA A 208 -5.17 12.24 0.32
N VAL A 209 -6.28 12.37 1.07
CA VAL A 209 -7.16 13.55 0.98
C VAL A 209 -6.41 14.81 1.41
N LEU A 210 -5.69 14.78 2.53
CA LEU A 210 -4.92 15.93 3.01
C LEU A 210 -3.84 16.36 2.01
N LEU A 211 -3.11 15.41 1.40
CA LEU A 211 -2.17 15.71 0.32
C LEU A 211 -2.84 16.41 -0.85
N SER A 212 -4.00 15.91 -1.28
CA SER A 212 -4.75 16.51 -2.39
C SER A 212 -5.19 17.94 -2.06
N VAL A 213 -5.65 18.15 -0.82
CA VAL A 213 -6.06 19.50 -0.36
C VAL A 213 -4.86 20.46 -0.30
N VAL A 214 -3.69 20.01 0.19
CA VAL A 214 -2.47 20.83 0.22
C VAL A 214 -2.02 21.19 -1.20
N LEU A 215 -2.05 20.25 -2.14
CA LEU A 215 -1.66 20.51 -3.52
C LEU A 215 -2.61 21.48 -4.25
N LEU A 216 -3.89 21.51 -3.86
CA LEU A 216 -4.90 22.39 -4.48
C LEU A 216 -4.98 23.77 -3.84
N PHE A 217 -4.72 23.89 -2.53
CA PHE A 217 -5.00 25.08 -1.73
C PHE A 217 -3.82 25.53 -0.89
N GLY A 218 -2.66 24.87 -0.99
CA GLY A 218 -1.49 25.15 -0.15
C GLY A 218 -0.62 26.30 -0.64
N SER A 219 -0.85 26.79 -1.87
CA SER A 219 -0.13 27.92 -2.49
C SER A 219 -0.86 29.23 -2.29
#